data_8b23914e38a7daf54c54805fcdbafc15
#
_entry.id   8b23914e38a7daf54c54805fcdbafc15
#
_cell.length_a   1.000
_cell.length_b   1.000
_cell.length_c   1.000
_cell.angle_alpha   90.00
_cell.angle_beta   90.00
_cell.angle_gamma   90.00
#
_symmetry.space_group_name_H-M   'P 1'
#
loop_
_entity.id
_entity.type
_entity.pdbx_description
1 polymer ?
#
loop_
_entity_poly.entity_id
_entity_poly.type
_entity_poly.pdbx_seq_one_letter_code
_entity_poly.pdbx_strand_id
1 'polypeptide(L)'
;MISLDLLLKHMQWANKEIYSEVSELDSKVLDYFVVDPEWKVKTIMLHIAKASNNYAQYLQGATEPTSLDLEEPLNSDDIKILIEKLYEIDQVLIDNQNIGDVDLTFITRRGEQTHKSSTVFSQMVFHAAEHRAQIVAALDKHNFRSINLDNYDVWSYIRAH
;
A
#
# COMPACT_ATOMS: atom_id res chain seq x y z
N MET A 1 -1.57 13.82 -20.33
CA MET A 1 -1.63 14.21 -18.89
C MET A 1 -1.78 12.92 -18.08
N ILE A 2 -1.03 12.76 -16.99
CA ILE A 2 -1.16 11.58 -16.10
C ILE A 2 -2.49 11.72 -15.37
N SER A 3 -3.30 10.64 -15.35
CA SER A 3 -4.57 10.59 -14.59
C SER A 3 -4.30 10.13 -13.18
N LEU A 4 -4.56 10.99 -12.19
CA LEU A 4 -4.47 10.63 -10.78
C LEU A 4 -5.50 9.53 -10.43
N ASP A 5 -6.72 9.65 -10.95
CA ASP A 5 -7.77 8.62 -10.78
C ASP A 5 -7.29 7.23 -11.23
N LEU A 6 -6.68 7.15 -12.42
CA LEU A 6 -6.13 5.89 -12.93
C LEU A 6 -5.04 5.33 -12.00
N LEU A 7 -4.12 6.17 -11.52
CA LEU A 7 -3.02 5.73 -10.66
C LEU A 7 -3.53 5.22 -9.30
N LEU A 8 -4.50 5.90 -8.70
CA LEU A 8 -5.06 5.52 -7.41
C LEU A 8 -5.87 4.21 -7.50
N LYS A 9 -6.72 4.09 -8.52
CA LYS A 9 -7.48 2.87 -8.78
C LYS A 9 -6.59 1.68 -9.10
N HIS A 10 -5.55 1.88 -9.91
CA HIS A 10 -4.54 0.87 -10.16
C HIS A 10 -3.82 0.46 -8.87
N MET A 11 -3.43 1.42 -8.03
CA MET A 11 -2.77 1.14 -6.74
C MET A 11 -3.67 0.28 -5.84
N GLN A 12 -4.94 0.66 -5.66
CA GLN A 12 -5.93 -0.08 -4.87
C GLN A 12 -6.10 -1.51 -5.40
N TRP A 13 -6.29 -1.66 -6.71
CA TRP A 13 -6.42 -2.96 -7.36
C TRP A 13 -5.15 -3.82 -7.17
N ALA A 14 -3.96 -3.28 -7.46
CA ALA A 14 -2.72 -4.03 -7.35
C ALA A 14 -2.38 -4.42 -5.90
N ASN A 15 -2.72 -3.57 -4.91
CA ASN A 15 -2.61 -3.91 -3.50
C ASN A 15 -3.48 -5.13 -3.17
N LYS A 16 -4.76 -5.10 -3.57
CA LYS A 16 -5.72 -6.18 -3.34
C LYS A 16 -5.27 -7.48 -3.99
N GLU A 17 -4.94 -7.45 -5.29
CA GLU A 17 -4.59 -8.66 -6.05
C GLU A 17 -3.31 -9.32 -5.51
N ILE A 18 -2.25 -8.54 -5.26
CA ILE A 18 -0.99 -9.09 -4.74
C ILE A 18 -1.19 -9.67 -3.34
N TYR A 19 -1.97 -9.02 -2.47
CA TYR A 19 -2.26 -9.57 -1.14
C TYR A 19 -3.12 -10.82 -1.23
N SER A 20 -4.05 -10.89 -2.18
CA SER A 20 -4.85 -12.09 -2.44
C SER A 20 -3.97 -13.27 -2.88
N GLU A 21 -3.02 -13.04 -3.79
CA GLU A 21 -2.03 -14.05 -4.18
C GLU A 21 -1.21 -14.54 -2.97
N VAL A 22 -0.74 -13.63 -2.11
CA VAL A 22 -0.01 -14.01 -0.90
C VAL A 22 -0.89 -14.84 0.05
N SER A 23 -2.20 -14.54 0.13
CA SER A 23 -3.13 -15.26 1.00
C SER A 23 -3.37 -16.72 0.61
N GLU A 24 -3.12 -17.07 -0.65
CA GLU A 24 -3.23 -18.44 -1.18
C GLU A 24 -1.95 -19.27 -0.96
N LEU A 25 -0.86 -18.64 -0.49
CA LEU A 25 0.39 -19.34 -0.23
C LEU A 25 0.42 -19.92 1.20
N ASP A 26 1.38 -20.81 1.45
CA ASP A 26 1.68 -21.31 2.80
C ASP A 26 2.05 -20.14 3.72
N SER A 27 1.45 -20.07 4.92
CA SER A 27 1.65 -18.95 5.85
C SER A 27 3.10 -18.68 6.25
N LYS A 28 4.00 -19.66 6.09
CA LYS A 28 5.44 -19.46 6.32
C LYS A 28 6.04 -18.36 5.45
N VAL A 29 5.43 -18.04 4.29
CA VAL A 29 5.91 -16.96 3.40
C VAL A 29 5.84 -15.59 4.05
N LEU A 30 4.96 -15.42 5.05
CA LEU A 30 4.81 -14.20 5.82
C LEU A 30 6.06 -13.83 6.62
N ASP A 31 6.90 -14.80 6.94
CA ASP A 31 8.17 -14.60 7.65
C ASP A 31 9.37 -14.43 6.70
N TYR A 32 9.18 -14.47 5.39
CA TYR A 32 10.26 -14.27 4.41
C TYR A 32 10.69 -12.80 4.35
N PHE A 33 11.99 -12.58 4.09
CA PHE A 33 12.62 -11.27 3.98
C PHE A 33 13.78 -11.30 2.97
N VAL A 34 14.18 -10.14 2.46
CA VAL A 34 15.32 -10.04 1.52
C VAL A 34 16.64 -9.93 2.26
N VAL A 35 16.82 -8.90 3.08
CA VAL A 35 18.09 -8.60 3.80
C VAL A 35 17.83 -8.45 5.29
N ASP A 36 16.92 -7.58 5.69
CA ASP A 36 16.59 -7.27 7.07
C ASP A 36 15.55 -8.27 7.61
N PRO A 37 15.88 -9.08 8.63
CA PRO A 37 14.96 -10.06 9.22
C PRO A 37 13.78 -9.41 9.95
N GLU A 38 13.82 -8.12 10.26
CA GLU A 38 12.69 -7.37 10.80
C GLU A 38 11.75 -6.83 9.71
N TRP A 39 12.19 -6.86 8.42
CA TRP A 39 11.43 -6.37 7.28
C TRP A 39 10.84 -7.53 6.46
N LYS A 40 9.92 -8.25 7.12
CA LYS A 40 9.27 -9.45 6.59
C LYS A 40 8.10 -9.11 5.66
N VAL A 41 7.65 -10.08 4.88
CA VAL A 41 6.45 -9.94 4.03
C VAL A 41 5.27 -9.39 4.83
N LYS A 42 4.93 -9.99 5.97
CA LYS A 42 3.83 -9.53 6.84
C LYS A 42 4.02 -8.10 7.36
N THR A 43 5.26 -7.74 7.72
CA THR A 43 5.60 -6.39 8.19
C THR A 43 5.40 -5.37 7.08
N ILE A 44 5.84 -5.71 5.84
CA ILE A 44 5.67 -4.85 4.66
C ILE A 44 4.19 -4.67 4.32
N MET A 45 3.41 -5.75 4.35
CA MET A 45 1.96 -5.68 4.08
C MET A 45 1.25 -4.73 5.05
N LEU A 46 1.49 -4.88 6.34
CA LEU A 46 0.92 -4.00 7.37
C LEU A 46 1.44 -2.56 7.22
N HIS A 47 2.73 -2.38 6.87
CA HIS A 47 3.33 -1.07 6.66
C HIS A 47 2.66 -0.29 5.52
N ILE A 48 2.34 -0.92 4.40
CA ILE A 48 1.57 -0.29 3.32
C ILE A 48 0.22 0.22 3.85
N ALA A 49 -0.52 -0.60 4.59
CA ALA A 49 -1.82 -0.22 5.13
C ALA A 49 -1.72 0.93 6.15
N LYS A 50 -0.75 0.90 7.06
CA LYS A 50 -0.51 1.98 8.04
C LYS A 50 -0.09 3.29 7.36
N ALA A 51 0.74 3.22 6.33
CA ALA A 51 1.13 4.40 5.56
C ALA A 51 -0.04 4.98 4.77
N SER A 52 -0.83 4.15 4.06
CA SER A 52 -2.04 4.58 3.36
C SER A 52 -3.05 5.23 4.31
N ASN A 53 -3.24 4.68 5.51
CA ASN A 53 -4.09 5.28 6.55
C ASN A 53 -3.62 6.69 6.95
N ASN A 54 -2.32 6.89 7.13
CA ASN A 54 -1.78 8.20 7.44
C ASN A 54 -1.99 9.19 6.28
N TYR A 55 -1.73 8.78 5.04
CA TYR A 55 -1.96 9.63 3.87
C TYR A 55 -3.44 10.00 3.70
N ALA A 56 -4.36 9.05 3.91
CA ALA A 56 -5.80 9.32 3.87
C ALA A 56 -6.20 10.39 4.89
N GLN A 57 -5.71 10.30 6.12
CA GLN A 57 -6.00 11.27 7.17
C GLN A 57 -5.35 12.64 6.90
N TYR A 58 -4.12 12.69 6.33
CA TYR A 58 -3.51 13.96 5.91
C TYR A 58 -4.35 14.68 4.83
N LEU A 59 -4.85 13.93 3.85
CA LEU A 59 -5.73 14.49 2.80
C LEU A 59 -7.07 14.96 3.35
N GLN A 60 -7.51 14.42 4.48
CA GLN A 60 -8.69 14.88 5.23
C GLN A 60 -8.39 16.02 6.21
N GLY A 61 -7.13 16.51 6.26
CA GLY A 61 -6.72 17.65 7.08
C GLY A 61 -6.24 17.29 8.49
N ALA A 62 -6.01 16.02 8.79
CA ALA A 62 -5.43 15.63 10.07
C ALA A 62 -3.96 16.06 10.14
N THR A 63 -3.58 16.74 11.22
CA THR A 63 -2.16 17.07 11.49
C THR A 63 -1.42 15.93 12.19
N GLU A 64 -2.12 15.14 12.99
CA GLU A 64 -1.61 13.95 13.68
C GLU A 64 -2.57 12.79 13.41
N PRO A 65 -2.20 11.85 12.51
CA PRO A 65 -3.07 10.73 12.18
C PRO A 65 -3.15 9.73 13.32
N THR A 66 -4.34 9.16 13.52
CA THR A 66 -4.54 8.02 14.41
C THR A 66 -3.95 6.76 13.79
N SER A 67 -3.26 5.99 14.62
CA SER A 67 -2.71 4.70 14.20
C SER A 67 -3.80 3.75 13.74
N LEU A 68 -3.54 3.02 12.69
CA LEU A 68 -4.37 1.90 12.27
C LEU A 68 -4.25 0.76 13.30
N ASP A 69 -5.38 0.38 13.89
CA ASP A 69 -5.46 -0.70 14.89
C ASP A 69 -5.54 -2.06 14.19
N LEU A 70 -4.40 -2.48 13.64
CA LEU A 70 -4.20 -3.79 13.03
C LEU A 70 -2.80 -4.30 13.36
N GLU A 71 -2.73 -5.60 13.57
CA GLU A 71 -1.49 -6.35 13.79
C GLU A 71 -0.96 -6.98 12.49
N GLU A 72 0.27 -7.48 12.52
CA GLU A 72 0.83 -8.24 11.41
C GLU A 72 0.01 -9.50 11.12
N PRO A 73 -0.33 -9.79 9.86
CA PRO A 73 -1.07 -11.00 9.52
C PRO A 73 -0.23 -12.25 9.83
N LEU A 74 -0.86 -13.27 10.38
CA LEU A 74 -0.24 -14.56 10.72
C LEU A 74 -0.73 -15.71 9.83
N ASN A 75 -1.83 -15.50 9.12
CA ASN A 75 -2.49 -16.49 8.28
C ASN A 75 -3.34 -15.83 7.18
N SER A 76 -3.95 -16.65 6.33
CA SER A 76 -4.80 -16.20 5.21
C SER A 76 -5.99 -15.34 5.66
N ASP A 77 -6.62 -15.66 6.80
CA ASP A 77 -7.79 -14.91 7.24
C ASP A 77 -7.41 -13.51 7.76
N ASP A 78 -6.27 -13.37 8.43
CA ASP A 78 -5.73 -12.07 8.82
C ASP A 78 -5.38 -11.22 7.58
N ILE A 79 -4.86 -11.87 6.50
CA ILE A 79 -4.59 -11.17 5.24
C ILE A 79 -5.90 -10.65 4.62
N LYS A 80 -6.98 -11.43 4.63
CA LYS A 80 -8.29 -10.98 4.11
C LYS A 80 -8.81 -9.77 4.86
N ILE A 81 -8.71 -9.76 6.20
CA ILE A 81 -9.05 -8.59 7.02
C ILE A 81 -8.21 -7.37 6.62
N LEU A 82 -6.90 -7.57 6.41
CA LEU A 82 -6.00 -6.51 5.99
C LEU A 82 -6.35 -5.98 4.58
N ILE A 83 -6.73 -6.87 3.64
CA ILE A 83 -7.19 -6.50 2.29
C ILE A 83 -8.43 -5.62 2.37
N GLU A 84 -9.45 -6.04 3.11
CA GLU A 84 -10.69 -5.28 3.26
C GLU A 84 -10.41 -3.89 3.82
N LYS A 85 -9.59 -3.82 4.88
CA LYS A 85 -9.26 -2.55 5.51
C LYS A 85 -8.43 -1.64 4.61
N LEU A 86 -7.43 -2.18 3.92
CA LEU A 86 -6.63 -1.40 2.97
C LEU A 86 -7.47 -0.91 1.79
N TYR A 87 -8.40 -1.74 1.29
CA TYR A 87 -9.32 -1.34 0.23
C TYR A 87 -10.21 -0.15 0.64
N GLU A 88 -10.76 -0.16 1.87
CA GLU A 88 -11.51 0.96 2.42
C GLU A 88 -10.66 2.24 2.50
N ILE A 89 -9.42 2.13 2.99
CA ILE A 89 -8.48 3.25 3.10
C ILE A 89 -8.14 3.80 1.71
N ASP A 90 -7.80 2.93 0.76
CA ASP A 90 -7.47 3.34 -0.60
C ASP A 90 -8.69 3.99 -1.29
N GLN A 91 -9.93 3.59 -0.94
CA GLN A 91 -11.15 4.27 -1.41
C GLN A 91 -11.24 5.72 -0.90
N VAL A 92 -10.89 5.97 0.37
CA VAL A 92 -10.82 7.33 0.90
C VAL A 92 -9.83 8.19 0.10
N LEU A 93 -8.70 7.62 -0.32
CA LEU A 93 -7.72 8.33 -1.15
C LEU A 93 -8.28 8.68 -2.53
N ILE A 94 -9.01 7.75 -3.14
CA ILE A 94 -9.69 7.97 -4.44
C ILE A 94 -10.75 9.06 -4.31
N ASP A 95 -11.55 9.05 -3.24
CA ASP A 95 -12.62 10.01 -3.02
C ASP A 95 -12.09 11.44 -2.81
N ASN A 96 -10.87 11.57 -2.28
CA ASN A 96 -10.21 12.86 -2.03
C ASN A 96 -9.34 13.37 -3.20
N GLN A 97 -9.29 12.69 -4.34
CA GLN A 97 -8.40 13.04 -5.46
C GLN A 97 -8.63 14.45 -6.06
N ASN A 98 -9.81 15.03 -5.84
CA ASN A 98 -10.22 16.31 -6.41
C ASN A 98 -10.08 17.50 -5.43
N ILE A 99 -9.38 17.35 -4.31
CA ILE A 99 -9.20 18.45 -3.34
C ILE A 99 -8.40 19.65 -3.86
N GLY A 100 -7.82 19.56 -5.07
CA GLY A 100 -6.90 20.55 -5.62
C GLY A 100 -5.48 20.40 -5.06
N ASP A 101 -4.55 21.23 -5.55
CA ASP A 101 -3.15 21.19 -5.11
C ASP A 101 -2.91 22.14 -3.92
N VAL A 102 -3.47 21.76 -2.77
CA VAL A 102 -3.43 22.53 -1.52
C VAL A 102 -2.21 22.16 -0.66
N ASP A 103 -1.83 23.06 0.26
CA ASP A 103 -0.83 22.78 1.27
C ASP A 103 -1.45 21.95 2.41
N LEU A 104 -0.80 20.84 2.74
CA LEU A 104 -1.14 19.95 3.83
C LEU A 104 -0.01 20.01 4.87
N THR A 105 -0.36 20.38 6.11
CA THR A 105 0.60 20.45 7.22
C THR A 105 0.31 19.31 8.20
N PHE A 106 1.34 18.51 8.50
CA PHE A 106 1.24 17.38 9.41
C PHE A 106 2.55 17.11 10.15
N ILE A 107 2.45 16.43 11.28
CA ILE A 107 3.57 16.08 12.14
C ILE A 107 4.08 14.68 11.79
N THR A 108 5.38 14.58 11.57
CA THR A 108 6.08 13.32 11.32
C THR A 108 7.15 13.10 12.38
N ARG A 109 7.86 11.97 12.32
CA ARG A 109 9.06 11.71 13.15
C ARG A 109 10.17 12.75 12.93
N ARG A 110 10.14 13.51 11.83
CA ARG A 110 11.08 14.57 11.49
C ARG A 110 10.60 15.97 11.90
N GLY A 111 9.49 16.04 12.66
CA GLY A 111 8.80 17.26 13.03
C GLY A 111 7.69 17.64 12.06
N GLU A 112 7.24 18.89 12.18
CA GLU A 112 6.21 19.45 11.31
C GLU A 112 6.70 19.55 9.86
N GLN A 113 5.85 19.13 8.93
CA GLN A 113 6.12 19.14 7.50
C GLN A 113 4.92 19.76 6.79
N THR A 114 5.19 20.55 5.74
CA THR A 114 4.14 21.05 4.83
C THR A 114 4.47 20.60 3.43
N HIS A 115 3.53 19.91 2.79
CA HIS A 115 3.66 19.42 1.42
C HIS A 115 2.39 19.71 0.62
N LYS A 116 2.54 19.83 -0.70
CA LYS A 116 1.39 19.87 -1.61
C LYS A 116 0.66 18.53 -1.59
N SER A 117 -0.66 18.56 -1.72
CA SER A 117 -1.47 17.35 -1.84
C SER A 117 -1.00 16.47 -3.02
N SER A 118 -0.57 17.05 -4.13
CA SER A 118 0.03 16.32 -5.26
C SER A 118 1.29 15.54 -4.87
N THR A 119 2.11 16.09 -3.96
CA THR A 119 3.29 15.39 -3.41
C THR A 119 2.86 14.20 -2.55
N VAL A 120 1.82 14.35 -1.72
CA VAL A 120 1.29 13.27 -0.89
C VAL A 120 0.74 12.15 -1.75
N PHE A 121 -0.07 12.46 -2.78
CA PHE A 121 -0.57 11.48 -3.75
C PHE A 121 0.56 10.74 -4.49
N SER A 122 1.56 11.47 -4.95
CA SER A 122 2.71 10.87 -5.62
C SER A 122 3.47 9.93 -4.69
N GLN A 123 3.76 10.39 -3.47
CA GLN A 123 4.48 9.60 -2.47
C GLN A 123 3.76 8.27 -2.20
N MET A 124 2.44 8.28 -2.01
CA MET A 124 1.75 7.04 -1.66
C MET A 124 1.68 6.04 -2.82
N VAL A 125 1.50 6.49 -4.08
CA VAL A 125 1.51 5.60 -5.25
C VAL A 125 2.86 4.92 -5.41
N PHE A 126 3.96 5.68 -5.32
CA PHE A 126 5.32 5.13 -5.43
C PHE A 126 5.67 4.24 -4.23
N HIS A 127 5.34 4.66 -3.01
CA HIS A 127 5.56 3.90 -1.79
C HIS A 127 4.88 2.52 -1.84
N ALA A 128 3.62 2.47 -2.25
CA ALA A 128 2.92 1.20 -2.40
C ALA A 128 3.58 0.31 -3.47
N ALA A 129 4.00 0.88 -4.62
CA ALA A 129 4.67 0.14 -5.68
C ALA A 129 6.03 -0.42 -5.24
N GLU A 130 6.84 0.39 -4.54
CA GLU A 130 8.14 -0.03 -4.00
C GLU A 130 7.98 -1.19 -3.01
N HIS A 131 7.01 -1.11 -2.12
CA HIS A 131 6.80 -2.14 -1.11
C HIS A 131 6.17 -3.42 -1.69
N ARG A 132 5.29 -3.34 -2.68
CA ARG A 132 4.85 -4.53 -3.43
C ARG A 132 6.02 -5.25 -4.10
N ALA A 133 6.95 -4.50 -4.69
CA ALA A 133 8.17 -5.09 -5.26
C ALA A 133 9.05 -5.76 -4.19
N GLN A 134 9.12 -5.21 -2.98
CA GLN A 134 9.85 -5.85 -1.87
C GLN A 134 9.18 -7.14 -1.39
N ILE A 135 7.85 -7.22 -1.34
CA ILE A 135 7.13 -8.47 -1.05
C ILE A 135 7.52 -9.54 -2.07
N VAL A 136 7.42 -9.23 -3.36
CA VAL A 136 7.75 -10.19 -4.43
C VAL A 136 9.23 -10.60 -4.36
N ALA A 137 10.14 -9.65 -4.14
CA ALA A 137 11.56 -9.94 -3.99
C ALA A 137 11.86 -10.87 -2.80
N ALA A 138 11.10 -10.74 -1.68
CA ALA A 138 11.24 -11.65 -0.55
C ALA A 138 10.77 -13.07 -0.89
N LEU A 139 9.66 -13.21 -1.61
CA LEU A 139 9.17 -14.50 -2.09
C LEU A 139 10.16 -15.14 -3.08
N ASP A 140 10.65 -14.39 -4.06
CA ASP A 140 11.60 -14.86 -5.09
C ASP A 140 12.91 -15.37 -4.47
N LYS A 141 13.43 -14.65 -3.45
CA LYS A 141 14.64 -15.07 -2.73
C LYS A 141 14.49 -16.46 -2.10
N HIS A 142 13.28 -16.81 -1.70
CA HIS A 142 12.95 -18.10 -1.09
C HIS A 142 12.38 -19.11 -2.11
N ASN A 143 12.56 -18.86 -3.41
CA ASN A 143 12.12 -19.69 -4.54
C ASN A 143 10.60 -19.82 -4.70
N PHE A 144 9.83 -18.91 -4.12
CA PHE A 144 8.41 -18.76 -4.39
C PHE A 144 8.21 -17.74 -5.54
N ARG A 145 8.22 -18.22 -6.77
CA ARG A 145 8.06 -17.40 -7.98
C ARG A 145 6.61 -17.44 -8.49
N SER A 146 5.66 -17.21 -7.60
CA SER A 146 4.24 -17.27 -7.92
C SER A 146 3.69 -15.93 -8.43
N ILE A 147 4.27 -14.81 -8.00
CA ILE A 147 3.76 -13.47 -8.32
C ILE A 147 4.68 -12.82 -9.36
N ASN A 148 4.12 -12.52 -10.55
CA ASN A 148 4.79 -11.75 -11.58
C ASN A 148 4.19 -10.33 -11.60
N LEU A 149 4.98 -9.31 -11.24
CA LEU A 149 4.54 -7.92 -11.18
C LEU A 149 4.06 -7.36 -12.53
N ASP A 150 4.49 -7.90 -13.66
CA ASP A 150 4.00 -7.50 -14.99
C ASP A 150 2.49 -7.79 -15.16
N ASN A 151 1.93 -8.72 -14.37
CA ASN A 151 0.51 -9.00 -14.36
C ASN A 151 -0.30 -7.92 -13.61
N TYR A 152 0.38 -7.06 -12.85
CA TYR A 152 -0.22 -6.03 -11.98
C TYR A 152 0.21 -4.61 -12.37
N ASP A 153 0.67 -4.42 -13.62
CA ASP A 153 1.01 -3.11 -14.16
C ASP A 153 -0.26 -2.31 -14.56
N VAL A 154 -0.08 -1.05 -14.91
CA VAL A 154 -1.19 -0.16 -15.31
C VAL A 154 -1.91 -0.67 -16.57
N TRP A 155 -1.19 -1.30 -17.49
CA TRP A 155 -1.80 -1.85 -18.70
C TRP A 155 -2.66 -3.09 -18.40
N SER A 156 -2.23 -3.92 -17.45
CA SER A 156 -3.01 -5.07 -16.98
C SER A 156 -4.29 -4.60 -16.29
N TYR A 157 -4.19 -3.55 -15.46
CA TYR A 157 -5.36 -2.92 -14.86
C TYR A 157 -6.36 -2.44 -15.92
N ILE A 158 -5.90 -1.69 -16.94
CA ILE A 158 -6.78 -1.19 -18.02
C ILE A 158 -7.43 -2.32 -18.83
N ARG A 159 -6.72 -3.45 -19.00
CA ARG A 159 -7.31 -4.62 -19.70
C ARG A 159 -8.36 -5.35 -18.88
N ALA A 160 -8.30 -5.27 -17.56
CA ALA A 160 -9.22 -5.96 -16.64
C ALA A 160 -10.47 -5.14 -16.31
N HIS A 161 -10.48 -3.81 -16.58
CA HIS A 161 -11.55 -2.86 -16.25
C HIS A 161 -11.95 -1.98 -17.44
#